data_b256fa120501e71e452147fa7440e578
#
_entry.id   b256fa120501e71e452147fa7440e578
#
_cell.length_a   1.000
_cell.length_b   1.000
_cell.length_c   1.000
_cell.angle_alpha   90.00
_cell.angle_beta   90.00
_cell.angle_gamma   90.00
#
_symmetry.space_group_name_H-M   'P 1'
#
loop_
_entity.id
_entity.type
_entity.pdbx_description
1 polymer ?
#
loop_
_entity_poly.entity_id
_entity_poly.type
_entity_poly.pdbx_seq_one_letter_code
_entity_poly.pdbx_strand_id
1 'polypeptide(L)'
;MDSSDKIKDKTAWRLSLFSSAASEQRRDEDIKQLFGNNKVHLSRTKNDRGAEPQAGVIIQRRAAEHCSNGAQAMMRAEYERAVVCFSKAVTLQLGQPQLCVSQAEALLQLCDFRSAAALYKRASFLQPGAFDDRLAFILYMQGQCLFDQGLFPEALQAFSCAAEVKPGCRVYQVKRLACLAVLGRHDECVQLLNDWITERPTSDLHVLRARLHKLQNKTLQCYRDAKRALQLKPACPHAAALLLQLQEASEEARLQAEVRGVRGELREALCLSSVALQNSPEDARLYLFRGTLYRRLKEFSAAMEDLVQAAELTEETEGGLESAGGPLGSRSQLKEEVQFQAVLIFNDFAVQCYCRGLYAEAAELLNQAIEKEKGQAALYLNRGDCLFRRGKWRLALADYQQAEEMLRPDDPAVQLRLGLVHNTLGSSYFQDQHFQEAADMFSLAVHYNPLVGEYYGGGAKAFQSLGDLRGAREACVCMLILDPSNDQGPHLLTNLFPGKTAADVLSSPEGQAAKVRLMERIRSWRPSCDPQRSAASMSKQVPHRGGTCDLSCCEIRKPTSGEERS
;
A
#
# COMPACT_ATOMS: atom_id res chain seq x y z
N MET A 1 31.52 7.20 -26.06
CA MET A 1 30.26 6.89 -26.76
C MET A 1 29.33 8.05 -26.57
N ASP A 2 29.03 8.69 -27.66
CA ASP A 2 28.58 10.07 -27.79
C ASP A 2 27.16 10.31 -27.32
N SER A 3 26.91 11.48 -26.73
CA SER A 3 25.60 11.90 -26.25
C SER A 3 24.51 11.92 -27.34
N SER A 4 24.92 12.02 -28.60
CA SER A 4 24.03 12.02 -29.76
C SER A 4 23.43 10.65 -30.08
N ASP A 5 24.12 9.55 -29.77
CA ASP A 5 23.58 8.20 -29.99
C ASP A 5 22.57 7.79 -28.93
N LYS A 6 22.70 8.27 -27.67
CA LYS A 6 21.69 8.07 -26.64
C LYS A 6 20.37 8.82 -26.88
N ILE A 7 20.43 9.93 -27.62
CA ILE A 7 19.24 10.71 -27.99
C ILE A 7 18.52 10.04 -29.16
N LYS A 8 19.26 9.48 -30.13
CA LYS A 8 18.68 8.73 -31.26
C LYS A 8 18.00 7.44 -30.81
N ASP A 9 18.59 6.71 -29.87
CA ASP A 9 18.00 5.49 -29.31
C ASP A 9 16.72 5.77 -28.50
N LYS A 10 16.71 6.86 -27.71
CA LYS A 10 15.52 7.30 -26.98
C LYS A 10 14.38 7.75 -27.90
N THR A 11 14.70 8.35 -29.06
CA THR A 11 13.72 8.78 -30.04
C THR A 11 13.16 7.63 -30.87
N ALA A 12 14.01 6.71 -31.29
CA ALA A 12 13.61 5.51 -32.01
C ALA A 12 12.68 4.62 -31.16
N TRP A 13 12.98 4.47 -29.89
CA TRP A 13 12.15 3.72 -28.95
C TRP A 13 10.79 4.42 -28.68
N ARG A 14 10.80 5.76 -28.52
CA ARG A 14 9.54 6.55 -28.37
C ARG A 14 8.65 6.50 -29.62
N LEU A 15 9.24 6.44 -30.80
CA LEU A 15 8.51 6.29 -32.06
C LEU A 15 7.95 4.86 -32.25
N SER A 16 8.61 3.82 -31.73
CA SER A 16 8.11 2.45 -31.75
C SER A 16 6.82 2.24 -30.94
N LEU A 17 6.53 3.15 -29.99
CA LEU A 17 5.28 3.13 -29.23
C LEU A 17 4.04 3.32 -30.13
N PHE A 18 4.20 3.94 -31.30
CA PHE A 18 3.10 4.34 -32.18
C PHE A 18 3.10 3.57 -33.51
N SER A 19 4.07 2.69 -33.76
CA SER A 19 4.20 2.01 -35.06
C SER A 19 3.24 0.83 -35.28
N SER A 20 2.49 0.42 -34.26
CA SER A 20 1.56 -0.71 -34.39
C SER A 20 0.09 -0.34 -34.68
N ALA A 21 -0.25 0.95 -34.81
CA ALA A 21 -1.66 1.37 -34.80
C ALA A 21 -2.23 1.84 -36.15
N ALA A 22 -1.49 1.78 -37.26
CA ALA A 22 -2.09 2.07 -38.58
C ALA A 22 -1.31 1.38 -39.68
N SER A 23 -1.90 0.39 -40.30
CA SER A 23 -1.36 -0.26 -41.47
C SER A 23 -1.11 0.75 -42.62
N GLU A 24 0.12 0.71 -43.16
CA GLU A 24 0.55 1.58 -44.30
C GLU A 24 -0.37 1.49 -45.50
N GLN A 25 -1.14 0.42 -45.65
CA GLN A 25 -2.08 0.21 -46.75
C GLN A 25 -3.26 1.19 -46.83
N ARG A 26 -3.71 1.79 -45.71
CA ARG A 26 -4.74 2.85 -45.73
C ARG A 26 -4.22 4.22 -46.14
N ARG A 27 -2.92 4.47 -46.02
CA ARG A 27 -2.31 5.78 -46.42
C ARG A 27 -2.43 6.05 -47.90
N ASP A 28 -2.21 5.03 -48.76
CA ASP A 28 -2.19 5.21 -50.20
C ASP A 28 -3.60 5.32 -50.81
N GLU A 29 -4.61 4.73 -50.20
CA GLU A 29 -6.00 4.83 -50.65
C GLU A 29 -6.63 6.18 -50.29
N ASP A 30 -6.39 6.69 -49.08
CA ASP A 30 -6.86 8.03 -48.65
C ASP A 30 -6.21 9.17 -49.46
N ILE A 31 -4.92 9.04 -49.80
CA ILE A 31 -4.21 10.00 -50.65
C ILE A 31 -4.77 10.00 -52.08
N LYS A 32 -5.05 8.84 -52.65
CA LYS A 32 -5.66 8.71 -54.01
C LYS A 32 -7.08 9.23 -54.08
N GLN A 33 -7.90 9.04 -53.04
CA GLN A 33 -9.26 9.60 -52.97
C GLN A 33 -9.27 11.13 -52.85
N LEU A 34 -8.31 11.72 -52.16
CA LEU A 34 -8.24 13.20 -51.94
C LEU A 34 -7.69 13.95 -53.16
N PHE A 35 -6.84 13.34 -53.98
CA PHE A 35 -6.25 13.98 -55.17
C PHE A 35 -6.97 13.64 -56.48
N GLY A 36 -7.95 12.73 -56.47
CA GLY A 36 -8.50 12.09 -57.68
C GLY A 36 -9.54 12.92 -58.48
N ASN A 37 -10.21 13.90 -57.94
CA ASN A 37 -11.35 14.52 -58.65
C ASN A 37 -11.58 16.01 -58.31
N ASN A 38 -10.64 16.89 -58.55
CA ASN A 38 -10.95 18.34 -58.62
C ASN A 38 -10.99 18.83 -60.04
N LYS A 39 -12.09 18.54 -60.75
CA LYS A 39 -12.50 19.36 -61.91
C LYS A 39 -12.93 20.74 -61.39
N VAL A 40 -12.13 21.74 -61.66
CA VAL A 40 -12.51 23.17 -61.41
C VAL A 40 -13.75 23.48 -62.24
N HIS A 41 -14.91 23.50 -61.60
CA HIS A 41 -16.13 24.00 -62.23
C HIS A 41 -16.11 25.50 -62.25
N LEU A 42 -15.71 26.09 -63.37
CA LEU A 42 -15.98 27.49 -63.75
C LEU A 42 -17.48 27.62 -64.04
N SER A 43 -18.31 27.91 -63.05
CA SER A 43 -19.72 28.29 -63.28
C SER A 43 -19.77 29.69 -63.87
N ARG A 44 -20.20 29.73 -65.10
CA ARG A 44 -20.53 30.94 -65.86
C ARG A 44 -21.83 31.50 -65.30
N THR A 45 -21.77 32.57 -64.47
CA THR A 45 -22.96 33.32 -64.12
C THR A 45 -23.29 34.32 -65.25
N LYS A 46 -24.48 34.16 -65.83
CA LYS A 46 -25.06 35.09 -66.77
C LYS A 46 -25.60 36.33 -66.02
N ASN A 47 -25.22 37.48 -66.56
CA ASN A 47 -25.82 38.82 -66.53
C ASN A 47 -26.98 39.08 -65.56
N ASP A 48 -26.76 40.09 -64.69
CA ASP A 48 -27.81 41.05 -64.40
C ASP A 48 -27.20 42.47 -64.46
N ARG A 49 -27.89 43.32 -65.22
CA ARG A 49 -27.44 44.67 -65.55
C ARG A 49 -27.92 45.67 -64.47
N GLY A 50 -26.97 46.09 -63.59
CA GLY A 50 -27.08 47.28 -62.78
C GLY A 50 -25.77 48.08 -62.91
N ALA A 51 -25.81 49.32 -63.22
CA ALA A 51 -24.67 50.20 -63.57
C ALA A 51 -23.67 50.27 -62.40
N GLU A 52 -22.65 49.46 -62.44
CA GLU A 52 -21.44 49.61 -61.57
C GLU A 52 -20.49 50.63 -62.13
N PRO A 53 -19.81 51.45 -61.30
CA PRO A 53 -18.85 52.46 -61.77
C PRO A 53 -17.77 51.75 -62.63
N GLN A 54 -17.43 52.34 -63.77
CA GLN A 54 -16.49 51.81 -64.80
C GLN A 54 -15.16 51.26 -64.20
N ALA A 55 -14.71 51.80 -63.09
CA ALA A 55 -13.52 51.38 -62.39
C ALA A 55 -13.68 49.92 -61.81
N GLY A 56 -14.84 49.53 -61.24
CA GLY A 56 -15.15 48.22 -60.74
C GLY A 56 -15.12 47.13 -61.80
N VAL A 57 -15.69 47.43 -62.96
CA VAL A 57 -15.71 46.55 -64.14
C VAL A 57 -14.29 46.26 -64.68
N ILE A 58 -13.45 47.34 -64.70
CA ILE A 58 -12.03 47.16 -65.12
C ILE A 58 -11.24 46.27 -64.16
N ILE A 59 -11.44 46.47 -62.85
CA ILE A 59 -10.77 45.64 -61.82
C ILE A 59 -11.21 44.21 -61.92
N GLN A 60 -12.50 43.92 -62.06
CA GLN A 60 -13.03 42.56 -62.24
C GLN A 60 -12.48 41.92 -63.51
N ARG A 61 -12.42 42.60 -64.62
CA ARG A 61 -11.87 42.09 -65.87
C ARG A 61 -10.39 41.73 -65.74
N ARG A 62 -9.56 42.58 -65.11
CA ARG A 62 -8.15 42.30 -64.89
C ARG A 62 -7.93 41.16 -63.91
N ALA A 63 -8.74 41.08 -62.86
CA ALA A 63 -8.67 39.94 -61.95
C ALA A 63 -9.02 38.63 -62.65
N ALA A 64 -10.05 38.60 -63.50
CA ALA A 64 -10.42 37.41 -64.30
C ALA A 64 -9.33 37.03 -65.30
N GLU A 65 -8.64 38.01 -65.92
CA GLU A 65 -7.53 37.77 -66.83
C GLU A 65 -6.32 37.15 -66.07
N HIS A 66 -5.97 37.68 -64.93
CA HIS A 66 -4.92 37.09 -64.08
C HIS A 66 -5.31 35.67 -63.59
N CYS A 67 -6.55 35.43 -63.23
CA CYS A 67 -7.06 34.12 -62.85
C CYS A 67 -6.92 33.11 -64.03
N SER A 68 -7.31 33.51 -65.23
CA SER A 68 -7.18 32.68 -66.45
C SER A 68 -5.71 32.36 -66.75
N ASN A 69 -4.82 33.35 -66.67
CA ASN A 69 -3.38 33.13 -66.85
C ASN A 69 -2.78 32.21 -65.76
N GLY A 70 -3.22 32.36 -64.54
CA GLY A 70 -2.84 31.46 -63.45
C GLY A 70 -3.29 30.01 -63.66
N ALA A 71 -4.52 29.81 -64.12
CA ALA A 71 -5.06 28.50 -64.44
C ALA A 71 -4.30 27.84 -65.63
N GLN A 72 -3.94 28.59 -66.65
CA GLN A 72 -3.09 28.07 -67.73
C GLN A 72 -1.68 27.69 -67.25
N ALA A 73 -1.08 28.46 -66.34
CA ALA A 73 0.22 28.15 -65.72
C ALA A 73 0.13 26.84 -64.88
N MET A 74 -0.96 26.67 -64.14
CA MET A 74 -1.21 25.40 -63.41
C MET A 74 -1.26 24.17 -64.32
N MET A 75 -1.96 24.31 -65.50
CA MET A 75 -2.06 23.21 -66.48
C MET A 75 -0.70 22.87 -67.11
N ARG A 76 0.22 23.84 -67.18
CA ARG A 76 1.58 23.64 -67.70
C ARG A 76 2.59 23.27 -66.61
N ALA A 77 2.18 23.03 -65.38
CA ALA A 77 3.01 22.79 -64.24
C ALA A 77 3.99 23.94 -63.89
N GLU A 78 3.74 25.16 -64.38
CA GLU A 78 4.51 26.39 -64.08
C GLU A 78 3.99 27.02 -62.78
N TYR A 79 4.15 26.30 -61.62
CA TYR A 79 3.48 26.60 -60.38
C TYR A 79 3.88 27.96 -59.77
N GLU A 80 5.16 28.35 -59.87
CA GLU A 80 5.62 29.67 -59.42
C GLU A 80 4.94 30.80 -60.16
N ARG A 81 4.79 30.65 -61.50
CA ARG A 81 4.08 31.63 -62.35
C ARG A 81 2.59 31.67 -62.00
N ALA A 82 2.00 30.51 -61.70
CA ALA A 82 0.60 30.46 -61.28
C ALA A 82 0.39 31.20 -59.97
N VAL A 83 1.28 31.04 -58.97
CA VAL A 83 1.24 31.77 -57.70
C VAL A 83 1.28 33.28 -57.92
N VAL A 84 2.17 33.78 -58.80
CA VAL A 84 2.27 35.20 -59.10
C VAL A 84 0.98 35.74 -59.77
N CYS A 85 0.42 35.00 -60.71
CA CYS A 85 -0.83 35.38 -61.38
C CYS A 85 -2.00 35.43 -60.39
N PHE A 86 -2.19 34.35 -59.61
CA PHE A 86 -3.27 34.32 -58.60
C PHE A 86 -3.07 35.38 -57.51
N SER A 87 -1.83 35.69 -57.11
CA SER A 87 -1.55 36.75 -56.14
C SER A 87 -2.04 38.12 -56.64
N LYS A 88 -1.77 38.44 -57.92
CA LYS A 88 -2.31 39.65 -58.55
C LYS A 88 -3.83 39.65 -58.61
N ALA A 89 -4.48 38.50 -58.88
CA ALA A 89 -5.93 38.41 -58.88
C ALA A 89 -6.51 38.63 -57.45
N VAL A 90 -5.90 38.04 -56.41
CA VAL A 90 -6.30 38.19 -55.00
C VAL A 90 -6.17 39.64 -54.53
N THR A 91 -5.10 40.35 -54.94
CA THR A 91 -4.91 41.77 -54.56
C THR A 91 -5.93 42.69 -55.21
N LEU A 92 -6.44 42.35 -56.39
CA LEU A 92 -7.50 43.11 -57.09
C LEU A 92 -8.90 42.83 -56.53
N GLN A 93 -9.13 41.60 -56.02
CA GLN A 93 -10.42 41.18 -55.46
C GLN A 93 -10.24 40.44 -54.13
N LEU A 94 -10.04 41.21 -53.07
CA LEU A 94 -9.74 40.71 -51.72
C LEU A 94 -10.87 39.88 -51.07
N GLY A 95 -12.11 40.07 -51.54
CA GLY A 95 -13.30 39.40 -50.94
C GLY A 95 -13.72 38.09 -51.60
N GLN A 96 -12.98 37.59 -52.61
CA GLN A 96 -13.32 36.32 -53.27
C GLN A 96 -12.54 35.14 -52.73
N PRO A 97 -13.18 34.22 -51.98
CA PRO A 97 -12.50 33.07 -51.36
C PRO A 97 -11.87 32.13 -52.41
N GLN A 98 -12.48 31.97 -53.56
CA GLN A 98 -12.00 31.09 -54.63
C GLN A 98 -10.62 31.46 -55.17
N LEU A 99 -10.29 32.80 -55.22
CA LEU A 99 -8.96 33.24 -55.65
C LEU A 99 -7.89 32.88 -54.65
N CYS A 100 -8.20 32.98 -53.34
CA CYS A 100 -7.31 32.51 -52.28
C CYS A 100 -7.09 31.01 -52.38
N VAL A 101 -8.11 30.22 -52.66
CA VAL A 101 -8.03 28.78 -52.86
C VAL A 101 -7.16 28.45 -54.05
N SER A 102 -7.36 29.11 -55.23
CA SER A 102 -6.54 28.86 -56.43
C SER A 102 -5.06 29.16 -56.19
N GLN A 103 -4.75 30.26 -55.48
CA GLN A 103 -3.38 30.60 -55.09
C GLN A 103 -2.78 29.53 -54.13
N ALA A 104 -3.58 29.11 -53.15
CA ALA A 104 -3.16 28.08 -52.18
C ALA A 104 -2.88 26.75 -52.84
N GLU A 105 -3.70 26.33 -53.79
CA GLU A 105 -3.48 25.05 -54.55
C GLU A 105 -2.16 25.13 -55.37
N ALA A 106 -1.81 26.30 -55.94
CA ALA A 106 -0.52 26.48 -56.61
C ALA A 106 0.66 26.37 -55.63
N LEU A 107 0.53 26.95 -54.42
CA LEU A 107 1.54 26.85 -53.36
C LEU A 107 1.69 25.41 -52.82
N LEU A 108 0.60 24.66 -52.80
CA LEU A 108 0.65 23.24 -52.40
C LEU A 108 1.49 22.41 -53.36
N GLN A 109 1.42 22.70 -54.66
CA GLN A 109 2.27 22.03 -55.66
C GLN A 109 3.78 22.35 -55.45
N LEU A 110 4.07 23.52 -54.86
CA LEU A 110 5.42 23.94 -54.47
C LEU A 110 5.81 23.45 -53.05
N CYS A 111 4.98 22.66 -52.39
CA CYS A 111 5.15 22.20 -51.03
C CYS A 111 5.23 23.33 -49.96
N ASP A 112 4.78 24.57 -50.30
CA ASP A 112 4.68 25.65 -49.32
C ASP A 112 3.37 25.55 -48.53
N PHE A 113 3.32 24.60 -47.62
CA PHE A 113 2.14 24.35 -46.79
C PHE A 113 1.81 25.52 -45.87
N ARG A 114 2.82 26.29 -45.44
CA ARG A 114 2.63 27.43 -44.53
C ARG A 114 1.83 28.54 -45.19
N SER A 115 2.25 28.96 -46.37
CA SER A 115 1.55 30.01 -47.14
C SER A 115 0.19 29.53 -47.62
N ALA A 116 0.10 28.27 -48.06
CA ALA A 116 -1.19 27.66 -48.45
C ALA A 116 -2.19 27.64 -47.29
N ALA A 117 -1.76 27.26 -46.09
CA ALA A 117 -2.62 27.25 -44.88
C ALA A 117 -3.12 28.68 -44.53
N ALA A 118 -2.27 29.71 -44.68
CA ALA A 118 -2.67 31.09 -44.43
C ALA A 118 -3.75 31.56 -45.40
N LEU A 119 -3.65 31.19 -46.66
CA LEU A 119 -4.68 31.52 -47.67
C LEU A 119 -5.98 30.76 -47.45
N TYR A 120 -5.90 29.48 -47.08
CA TYR A 120 -7.10 28.72 -46.73
C TYR A 120 -7.77 29.21 -45.45
N LYS A 121 -7.02 29.67 -44.44
CA LYS A 121 -7.58 30.35 -43.26
C LYS A 121 -8.34 31.60 -43.65
N ARG A 122 -7.78 32.39 -44.58
CA ARG A 122 -8.46 33.57 -45.13
C ARG A 122 -9.72 33.21 -45.92
N ALA A 123 -9.66 32.15 -46.73
CA ALA A 123 -10.84 31.66 -47.46
C ALA A 123 -11.95 31.15 -46.52
N SER A 124 -11.61 30.41 -45.46
CA SER A 124 -12.56 29.94 -44.43
C SER A 124 -13.14 31.12 -43.63
N PHE A 125 -12.36 32.22 -43.39
CA PHE A 125 -12.90 33.43 -42.78
C PHE A 125 -13.93 34.11 -43.66
N LEU A 126 -13.70 34.13 -44.98
CA LEU A 126 -14.64 34.74 -45.94
C LEU A 126 -15.90 33.85 -46.16
N GLN A 127 -15.77 32.53 -46.07
CA GLN A 127 -16.85 31.60 -46.25
C GLN A 127 -16.70 30.46 -45.21
N PRO A 128 -17.28 30.63 -44.02
CA PRO A 128 -17.14 29.69 -42.92
C PRO A 128 -17.67 28.29 -43.29
N GLY A 129 -16.93 27.23 -42.91
CA GLY A 129 -17.29 25.84 -43.10
C GLY A 129 -17.03 25.26 -44.48
N ALA A 130 -16.84 26.08 -45.54
CA ALA A 130 -16.70 25.58 -46.90
C ALA A 130 -15.35 24.94 -47.22
N PHE A 131 -14.29 25.32 -46.47
CA PHE A 131 -12.91 24.93 -46.76
C PHE A 131 -12.22 24.26 -45.57
N ASP A 132 -12.92 24.00 -44.50
CA ASP A 132 -12.34 23.50 -43.23
C ASP A 132 -11.68 22.14 -43.39
N ASP A 133 -12.27 21.23 -44.16
CA ASP A 133 -11.67 19.92 -44.44
C ASP A 133 -10.32 20.02 -45.14
N ARG A 134 -10.24 20.93 -46.12
CA ARG A 134 -9.00 21.11 -46.88
C ARG A 134 -7.95 21.86 -46.04
N LEU A 135 -8.38 22.85 -45.29
CA LEU A 135 -7.50 23.56 -44.33
C LEU A 135 -6.90 22.60 -43.29
N ALA A 136 -7.73 21.79 -42.69
CA ALA A 136 -7.26 20.80 -41.70
C ALA A 136 -6.24 19.80 -42.32
N PHE A 137 -6.48 19.36 -43.56
CA PHE A 137 -5.56 18.50 -44.29
C PHE A 137 -4.22 19.21 -44.58
N ILE A 138 -4.22 20.46 -44.98
CA ILE A 138 -3.01 21.25 -45.27
C ILE A 138 -2.19 21.46 -43.99
N LEU A 139 -2.85 21.81 -42.86
CA LEU A 139 -2.22 21.92 -41.56
C LEU A 139 -1.63 20.58 -41.11
N TYR A 140 -2.30 19.46 -41.39
CA TYR A 140 -1.76 18.14 -41.13
C TYR A 140 -0.50 17.83 -41.96
N MET A 141 -0.52 18.14 -43.27
CA MET A 141 0.66 17.97 -44.14
C MET A 141 1.83 18.86 -43.68
N GLN A 142 1.57 20.09 -43.30
CA GLN A 142 2.56 20.99 -42.71
C GLN A 142 3.15 20.37 -41.42
N GLY A 143 2.30 19.89 -40.53
CA GLY A 143 2.71 19.21 -39.31
C GLY A 143 3.54 17.96 -39.57
N GLN A 144 3.19 17.17 -40.60
CA GLN A 144 3.96 15.98 -40.99
C GLN A 144 5.36 16.34 -41.49
N CYS A 145 5.49 17.35 -42.35
CA CYS A 145 6.81 17.81 -42.81
C CYS A 145 7.69 18.33 -41.66
N LEU A 146 7.11 19.08 -40.73
CA LEU A 146 7.82 19.58 -39.55
C LEU A 146 8.23 18.43 -38.62
N PHE A 147 7.35 17.43 -38.47
CA PHE A 147 7.64 16.25 -37.66
C PHE A 147 8.83 15.43 -38.23
N ASP A 148 8.83 15.24 -39.56
CA ASP A 148 9.89 14.52 -40.27
C ASP A 148 11.24 15.28 -40.23
N GLN A 149 11.21 16.61 -40.09
CA GLN A 149 12.37 17.48 -39.89
C GLN A 149 12.85 17.51 -38.42
N GLY A 150 12.12 16.87 -37.48
CA GLY A 150 12.44 16.88 -36.06
C GLY A 150 11.99 18.17 -35.32
N LEU A 151 11.24 19.04 -35.96
CA LEU A 151 10.70 20.29 -35.41
C LEU A 151 9.38 19.98 -34.66
N PHE A 152 9.47 19.23 -33.56
CA PHE A 152 8.31 18.71 -32.86
C PHE A 152 7.39 19.77 -32.21
N PRO A 153 7.91 20.90 -31.66
CA PRO A 153 7.05 21.95 -31.13
C PRO A 153 6.16 22.60 -32.19
N GLU A 154 6.74 22.87 -33.35
CA GLU A 154 6.05 23.47 -34.51
C GLU A 154 5.06 22.48 -35.13
N ALA A 155 5.47 21.20 -35.23
CA ALA A 155 4.59 20.12 -35.67
C ALA A 155 3.37 19.96 -34.73
N LEU A 156 3.60 20.05 -33.41
CA LEU A 156 2.53 20.00 -32.42
C LEU A 156 1.52 21.13 -32.63
N GLN A 157 1.99 22.34 -32.90
CA GLN A 157 1.12 23.50 -33.18
C GLN A 157 0.30 23.26 -34.45
N ALA A 158 0.91 22.77 -35.53
CA ALA A 158 0.22 22.49 -36.78
C ALA A 158 -0.85 21.39 -36.61
N PHE A 159 -0.52 20.30 -35.93
CA PHE A 159 -1.49 19.22 -35.65
C PHE A 159 -2.59 19.67 -34.68
N SER A 160 -2.30 20.54 -33.72
CA SER A 160 -3.31 21.11 -32.82
C SER A 160 -4.32 21.98 -33.60
N CYS A 161 -3.81 22.86 -34.46
CA CYS A 161 -4.69 23.65 -35.35
C CYS A 161 -5.52 22.77 -36.29
N ALA A 162 -4.95 21.70 -36.85
CA ALA A 162 -5.70 20.75 -37.68
C ALA A 162 -6.84 20.06 -36.90
N ALA A 163 -6.56 19.70 -35.64
CA ALA A 163 -7.53 19.07 -34.74
C ALA A 163 -8.63 20.06 -34.28
N GLU A 164 -8.29 21.33 -34.12
CA GLU A 164 -9.28 22.40 -33.80
C GLU A 164 -10.24 22.66 -34.95
N VAL A 165 -9.73 22.66 -36.20
CA VAL A 165 -10.55 22.83 -37.38
C VAL A 165 -11.45 21.64 -37.61
N LYS A 166 -10.96 20.41 -37.37
CA LYS A 166 -11.73 19.17 -37.53
C LYS A 166 -11.57 18.25 -36.31
N PRO A 167 -12.31 18.50 -35.22
CA PRO A 167 -12.17 17.75 -33.96
C PRO A 167 -12.45 16.25 -34.09
N GLY A 168 -13.34 15.85 -34.99
CA GLY A 168 -13.73 14.44 -35.20
C GLY A 168 -12.67 13.58 -35.91
N CYS A 169 -11.58 14.17 -36.43
CA CYS A 169 -10.56 13.42 -37.15
C CYS A 169 -9.50 12.83 -36.19
N ARG A 170 -9.61 11.53 -35.93
CA ARG A 170 -8.70 10.84 -34.99
C ARG A 170 -7.24 10.85 -35.45
N VAL A 171 -6.99 10.91 -36.77
CA VAL A 171 -5.62 10.93 -37.31
C VAL A 171 -4.84 12.16 -36.81
N TYR A 172 -5.46 13.33 -36.78
CA TYR A 172 -4.83 14.56 -36.32
C TYR A 172 -4.52 14.51 -34.81
N GLN A 173 -5.45 13.95 -34.06
CA GLN A 173 -5.27 13.77 -32.61
C GLN A 173 -4.14 12.77 -32.29
N VAL A 174 -4.02 11.67 -33.06
CA VAL A 174 -2.93 10.69 -32.88
C VAL A 174 -1.57 11.32 -33.16
N LYS A 175 -1.47 12.16 -34.20
CA LYS A 175 -0.20 12.86 -34.49
C LYS A 175 0.13 13.90 -33.43
N ARG A 176 -0.87 14.61 -32.92
CA ARG A 176 -0.70 15.49 -31.77
C ARG A 176 -0.17 14.74 -30.55
N LEU A 177 -0.76 13.57 -30.24
CA LEU A 177 -0.31 12.72 -29.15
C LEU A 177 1.14 12.25 -29.36
N ALA A 178 1.52 11.88 -30.60
CA ALA A 178 2.89 11.49 -30.91
C ALA A 178 3.90 12.62 -30.65
N CYS A 179 3.59 13.86 -31.06
CA CYS A 179 4.42 15.02 -30.76
C CYS A 179 4.56 15.27 -29.26
N LEU A 180 3.46 15.24 -28.52
CA LEU A 180 3.47 15.40 -27.05
C LEU A 180 4.33 14.34 -26.36
N ALA A 181 4.24 13.10 -26.82
CA ALA A 181 5.06 12.01 -26.28
C ALA A 181 6.55 12.20 -26.53
N VAL A 182 6.92 12.63 -27.73
CA VAL A 182 8.32 12.94 -28.08
C VAL A 182 8.87 14.12 -27.26
N LEU A 183 8.05 15.14 -27.05
CA LEU A 183 8.39 16.30 -26.24
C LEU A 183 8.42 16.01 -24.73
N GLY A 184 8.03 14.81 -24.29
CA GLY A 184 8.01 14.43 -22.89
C GLY A 184 6.82 15.03 -22.10
N ARG A 185 5.83 15.62 -22.78
CA ARG A 185 4.62 16.20 -22.17
C ARG A 185 3.60 15.09 -21.84
N HIS A 186 4.02 14.16 -20.96
CA HIS A 186 3.26 12.92 -20.70
C HIS A 186 1.91 13.16 -20.03
N ASP A 187 1.79 14.20 -19.19
CA ASP A 187 0.51 14.51 -18.52
C ASP A 187 -0.57 14.91 -19.53
N GLU A 188 -0.22 15.69 -20.54
CA GLU A 188 -1.15 16.06 -21.62
C GLU A 188 -1.52 14.86 -22.52
N CYS A 189 -0.56 13.94 -22.72
CA CYS A 189 -0.85 12.69 -23.39
C CYS A 189 -1.89 11.87 -22.61
N VAL A 190 -1.74 11.79 -21.29
CA VAL A 190 -2.69 11.07 -20.42
C VAL A 190 -4.08 11.71 -20.47
N GLN A 191 -4.16 13.05 -20.45
CA GLN A 191 -5.43 13.78 -20.57
C GLN A 191 -6.15 13.44 -21.88
N LEU A 192 -5.45 13.52 -23.02
CA LEU A 192 -6.02 13.16 -24.31
C LEU A 192 -6.51 11.70 -24.36
N LEU A 193 -5.75 10.79 -23.77
CA LEU A 193 -6.14 9.39 -23.70
C LEU A 193 -7.33 9.17 -22.78
N ASN A 194 -7.46 9.95 -21.70
CA ASN A 194 -8.64 9.91 -20.83
C ASN A 194 -9.91 10.25 -21.61
N ASP A 195 -9.87 11.33 -22.40
CA ASP A 195 -11.01 11.75 -23.24
C ASP A 195 -11.39 10.64 -24.23
N TRP A 196 -10.41 10.03 -24.88
CA TRP A 196 -10.67 8.94 -25.85
C TRP A 196 -11.19 7.67 -25.20
N ILE A 197 -10.70 7.34 -24.00
CA ILE A 197 -11.15 6.17 -23.23
C ILE A 197 -12.60 6.36 -22.76
N THR A 198 -12.97 7.61 -22.37
CA THR A 198 -14.36 7.91 -21.98
C THR A 198 -15.33 7.80 -23.16
N GLU A 199 -14.90 8.20 -24.38
CA GLU A 199 -15.72 8.07 -25.57
C GLU A 199 -15.86 6.61 -26.02
N ARG A 200 -14.74 5.90 -26.14
CA ARG A 200 -14.68 4.50 -26.58
C ARG A 200 -13.53 3.76 -25.92
N PRO A 201 -13.77 3.03 -24.84
CA PRO A 201 -12.72 2.26 -24.17
C PRO A 201 -12.27 1.10 -25.08
N THR A 202 -10.97 1.05 -25.38
CA THR A 202 -10.34 -0.04 -26.12
C THR A 202 -9.08 -0.52 -25.40
N SER A 203 -8.74 -1.81 -25.58
CA SER A 203 -7.53 -2.40 -25.00
C SER A 203 -6.27 -1.61 -25.38
N ASP A 204 -6.15 -1.17 -26.63
CA ASP A 204 -4.96 -0.47 -27.12
C ASP A 204 -4.77 0.90 -26.46
N LEU A 205 -5.86 1.63 -26.20
CA LEU A 205 -5.81 2.92 -25.49
C LEU A 205 -5.38 2.76 -24.04
N HIS A 206 -5.88 1.74 -23.36
CA HIS A 206 -5.44 1.42 -22.01
C HIS A 206 -3.97 0.99 -21.96
N VAL A 207 -3.50 0.17 -22.90
CA VAL A 207 -2.07 -0.19 -23.02
C VAL A 207 -1.19 1.05 -23.23
N LEU A 208 -1.63 1.96 -24.09
CA LEU A 208 -0.88 3.18 -24.38
C LEU A 208 -0.80 4.07 -23.14
N ARG A 209 -1.92 4.25 -22.42
CA ARG A 209 -1.94 5.01 -21.17
C ARG A 209 -1.11 4.33 -20.07
N ALA A 210 -1.16 2.99 -19.98
CA ALA A 210 -0.34 2.21 -19.06
C ALA A 210 1.16 2.44 -19.30
N ARG A 211 1.60 2.46 -20.57
CA ARG A 211 3.00 2.77 -20.92
C ARG A 211 3.41 4.17 -20.51
N LEU A 212 2.54 5.16 -20.67
CA LEU A 212 2.79 6.54 -20.23
C LEU A 212 2.87 6.63 -18.70
N HIS A 213 1.99 5.95 -17.99
CA HIS A 213 2.04 5.86 -16.52
C HIS A 213 3.35 5.21 -16.04
N LYS A 214 3.81 4.16 -16.73
CA LYS A 214 5.10 3.53 -16.44
C LYS A 214 6.27 4.51 -16.61
N LEU A 215 6.27 5.33 -17.67
CA LEU A 215 7.28 6.37 -17.89
C LEU A 215 7.30 7.45 -16.80
N GLN A 216 6.15 7.68 -16.17
CA GLN A 216 5.97 8.63 -15.06
C GLN A 216 6.22 8.00 -13.69
N ASN A 217 6.64 6.76 -13.61
CA ASN A 217 6.75 5.97 -12.37
C ASN A 217 5.43 5.84 -11.59
N LYS A 218 4.29 6.00 -12.27
CA LYS A 218 2.95 5.80 -11.69
C LYS A 218 2.54 4.33 -11.86
N THR A 219 3.21 3.43 -11.13
CA THR A 219 3.11 1.98 -11.32
C THR A 219 1.73 1.43 -11.03
N LEU A 220 1.04 1.94 -10.01
CA LEU A 220 -0.32 1.55 -9.66
C LEU A 220 -1.32 1.85 -10.80
N GLN A 221 -1.21 3.02 -11.43
CA GLN A 221 -2.06 3.38 -12.58
C GLN A 221 -1.72 2.52 -13.79
N CYS A 222 -0.42 2.23 -14.00
CA CYS A 222 0.03 1.31 -15.04
C CYS A 222 -0.58 -0.08 -14.86
N TYR A 223 -0.56 -0.62 -13.64
CA TYR A 223 -1.17 -1.91 -13.31
C TYR A 223 -2.67 -1.94 -13.61
N ARG A 224 -3.42 -0.92 -13.13
CA ARG A 224 -4.87 -0.82 -13.34
C ARG A 224 -5.24 -0.76 -14.82
N ASP A 225 -4.51 0.03 -15.60
CA ASP A 225 -4.73 0.13 -17.04
C ASP A 225 -4.37 -1.15 -17.79
N ALA A 226 -3.27 -1.80 -17.45
CA ALA A 226 -2.88 -3.07 -18.06
C ALA A 226 -3.92 -4.18 -17.76
N LYS A 227 -4.43 -4.21 -16.52
CA LYS A 227 -5.50 -5.14 -16.13
C LYS A 227 -6.80 -4.84 -16.87
N ARG A 228 -7.18 -3.56 -16.99
CA ARG A 228 -8.37 -3.16 -17.75
C ARG A 228 -8.24 -3.51 -19.23
N ALA A 229 -7.05 -3.37 -19.80
CA ALA A 229 -6.77 -3.77 -21.18
C ALA A 229 -6.98 -5.28 -21.40
N LEU A 230 -6.58 -6.15 -20.46
CA LEU A 230 -6.82 -7.59 -20.51
C LEU A 230 -8.30 -7.96 -20.31
N GLN A 231 -9.04 -7.23 -19.47
CA GLN A 231 -10.48 -7.42 -19.32
C GLN A 231 -11.23 -7.16 -20.64
N LEU A 232 -10.80 -6.15 -21.41
CA LEU A 232 -11.38 -5.83 -22.72
C LEU A 232 -10.92 -6.80 -23.81
N LYS A 233 -9.67 -7.27 -23.74
CA LYS A 233 -9.07 -8.19 -24.69
C LYS A 233 -8.13 -9.16 -23.98
N PRO A 234 -8.59 -10.35 -23.55
CA PRO A 234 -7.79 -11.32 -22.79
C PRO A 234 -6.49 -11.77 -23.46
N ALA A 235 -6.46 -11.78 -24.78
CA ALA A 235 -5.28 -12.17 -25.57
C ALA A 235 -4.39 -10.98 -25.97
N CYS A 236 -4.36 -9.87 -25.21
CA CYS A 236 -3.52 -8.73 -25.51
C CYS A 236 -2.06 -8.96 -25.04
N PRO A 237 -1.09 -9.21 -25.95
CA PRO A 237 0.27 -9.55 -25.55
C PRO A 237 0.99 -8.38 -24.89
N HIS A 238 0.67 -7.15 -25.28
CA HIS A 238 1.30 -5.95 -24.72
C HIS A 238 0.88 -5.68 -23.28
N ALA A 239 -0.40 -5.90 -22.95
CA ALA A 239 -0.89 -5.74 -21.58
C ALA A 239 -0.32 -6.85 -20.68
N ALA A 240 -0.29 -8.10 -21.17
CA ALA A 240 0.31 -9.22 -20.44
C ALA A 240 1.81 -8.99 -20.17
N ALA A 241 2.56 -8.51 -21.16
CA ALA A 241 3.98 -8.18 -20.98
C ALA A 241 4.21 -7.06 -19.97
N LEU A 242 3.33 -6.04 -19.90
CA LEU A 242 3.42 -4.98 -18.91
C LEU A 242 3.17 -5.52 -17.49
N LEU A 243 2.15 -6.36 -17.31
CA LEU A 243 1.87 -6.97 -16.00
C LEU A 243 3.01 -7.88 -15.55
N LEU A 244 3.58 -8.68 -16.47
CA LEU A 244 4.73 -9.52 -16.15
C LEU A 244 5.93 -8.68 -15.67
N GLN A 245 6.26 -7.60 -16.38
CA GLN A 245 7.33 -6.69 -15.95
C GLN A 245 7.07 -6.05 -14.58
N LEU A 246 5.80 -5.71 -14.27
CA LEU A 246 5.44 -5.20 -12.94
C LEU A 246 5.56 -6.28 -11.87
N GLN A 247 5.17 -7.52 -12.17
CA GLN A 247 5.32 -8.66 -11.27
C GLN A 247 6.80 -8.96 -10.98
N GLU A 248 7.65 -8.97 -12.01
CA GLU A 248 9.11 -9.14 -11.84
C GLU A 248 9.70 -8.05 -10.96
N ALA A 249 9.35 -6.78 -11.20
CA ALA A 249 9.79 -5.65 -10.38
C ALA A 249 9.26 -5.73 -8.93
N SER A 250 8.03 -6.22 -8.75
CA SER A 250 7.43 -6.46 -7.44
C SER A 250 8.21 -7.53 -6.66
N GLU A 251 8.51 -8.65 -7.32
CA GLU A 251 9.23 -9.76 -6.70
C GLU A 251 10.66 -9.37 -6.33
N GLU A 252 11.35 -8.62 -7.20
CA GLU A 252 12.68 -8.08 -6.89
C GLU A 252 12.65 -7.16 -5.67
N ALA A 253 11.69 -6.23 -5.61
CA ALA A 253 11.52 -5.33 -4.47
C ALA A 253 11.18 -6.10 -3.18
N ARG A 254 10.35 -7.17 -3.25
CA ARG A 254 10.03 -8.05 -2.13
C ARG A 254 11.26 -8.74 -1.57
N LEU A 255 12.07 -9.36 -2.45
CA LEU A 255 13.31 -10.04 -2.04
C LEU A 255 14.30 -9.07 -1.38
N GLN A 256 14.45 -7.86 -1.93
CA GLN A 256 15.29 -6.83 -1.32
C GLN A 256 14.75 -6.41 0.04
N ALA A 257 13.42 -6.27 0.18
CA ALA A 257 12.77 -5.93 1.45
C ALA A 257 12.99 -7.04 2.51
N GLU A 258 12.93 -8.31 2.14
CA GLU A 258 13.23 -9.43 3.03
C GLU A 258 14.66 -9.37 3.57
N VAL A 259 15.63 -9.16 2.69
CA VAL A 259 17.05 -9.03 3.08
C VAL A 259 17.25 -7.88 4.06
N ARG A 260 16.62 -6.71 3.81
CA ARG A 260 16.67 -5.55 4.73
C ARG A 260 15.98 -5.86 6.05
N GLY A 261 14.83 -6.51 5.99
CA GLY A 261 14.06 -6.94 7.17
C GLY A 261 14.84 -7.88 8.10
N VAL A 262 15.60 -8.83 7.52
CA VAL A 262 16.49 -9.74 8.27
C VAL A 262 17.67 -8.98 8.92
N ARG A 263 18.21 -7.97 8.22
CA ARG A 263 19.28 -7.11 8.76
C ARG A 263 18.80 -6.15 9.86
N GLY A 264 17.49 -6.04 10.08
CA GLY A 264 16.91 -5.11 11.04
C GLY A 264 16.66 -3.69 10.51
N GLU A 265 16.92 -3.46 9.23
CA GLU A 265 16.68 -2.19 8.51
C GLU A 265 15.18 -2.05 8.17
N LEU A 266 14.32 -2.04 9.21
CA LEU A 266 12.87 -2.21 9.05
C LEU A 266 12.20 -1.12 8.22
N ARG A 267 12.64 0.14 8.34
CA ARG A 267 12.08 1.27 7.59
C ARG A 267 12.40 1.17 6.10
N GLU A 268 13.60 0.74 5.74
CA GLU A 268 13.98 0.52 4.35
C GLU A 268 13.22 -0.66 3.76
N ALA A 269 13.09 -1.76 4.53
CA ALA A 269 12.27 -2.90 4.15
C ALA A 269 10.80 -2.48 3.90
N LEU A 270 10.25 -1.59 4.74
CA LEU A 270 8.90 -1.05 4.59
C LEU A 270 8.74 -0.23 3.30
N CYS A 271 9.71 0.62 2.97
CA CYS A 271 9.70 1.38 1.72
C CYS A 271 9.71 0.43 0.50
N LEU A 272 10.58 -0.57 0.50
CA LEU A 272 10.68 -1.55 -0.59
C LEU A 272 9.41 -2.41 -0.71
N SER A 273 8.82 -2.85 0.40
CA SER A 273 7.55 -3.59 0.38
C SER A 273 6.39 -2.74 -0.15
N SER A 274 6.40 -1.43 0.11
CA SER A 274 5.41 -0.50 -0.45
C SER A 274 5.61 -0.30 -1.97
N VAL A 275 6.85 -0.32 -2.46
CA VAL A 275 7.15 -0.33 -3.90
C VAL A 275 6.67 -1.64 -4.54
N ALA A 276 6.89 -2.78 -3.88
CA ALA A 276 6.38 -4.07 -4.36
C ALA A 276 4.85 -4.05 -4.50
N LEU A 277 4.13 -3.51 -3.52
CA LEU A 277 2.67 -3.37 -3.54
C LEU A 277 2.14 -2.41 -4.60
N GLN A 278 2.89 -1.34 -4.93
CA GLN A 278 2.53 -0.46 -6.05
C GLN A 278 2.59 -1.18 -7.39
N ASN A 279 3.49 -2.15 -7.52
CA ASN A 279 3.65 -2.96 -8.73
C ASN A 279 2.66 -4.14 -8.79
N SER A 280 2.30 -4.73 -7.65
CA SER A 280 1.37 -5.86 -7.54
C SER A 280 0.36 -5.64 -6.40
N PRO A 281 -0.64 -4.76 -6.57
CA PRO A 281 -1.56 -4.35 -5.50
C PRO A 281 -2.58 -5.42 -5.09
N GLU A 282 -2.67 -6.53 -5.78
CA GLU A 282 -3.62 -7.63 -5.51
C GLU A 282 -2.91 -8.88 -4.94
N ASP A 283 -1.63 -8.79 -4.62
CA ASP A 283 -0.93 -9.89 -3.96
C ASP A 283 -1.08 -9.79 -2.44
N ALA A 284 -1.95 -10.63 -1.87
CA ALA A 284 -2.22 -10.70 -0.43
C ALA A 284 -0.95 -10.99 0.40
N ARG A 285 0.04 -11.71 -0.16
CA ARG A 285 1.30 -12.03 0.52
C ARG A 285 2.14 -10.79 0.80
N LEU A 286 2.09 -9.78 -0.07
CA LEU A 286 2.81 -8.54 0.11
C LEU A 286 2.22 -7.69 1.25
N TYR A 287 0.90 -7.66 1.37
CA TYR A 287 0.22 -7.02 2.49
C TYR A 287 0.56 -7.73 3.81
N LEU A 288 0.49 -9.06 3.82
CA LEU A 288 0.88 -9.84 4.98
C LEU A 288 2.32 -9.54 5.40
N PHE A 289 3.26 -9.54 4.45
CA PHE A 289 4.66 -9.23 4.71
C PHE A 289 4.84 -7.80 5.25
N ARG A 290 4.20 -6.79 4.65
CA ARG A 290 4.27 -5.41 5.11
C ARG A 290 3.63 -5.24 6.48
N GLY A 291 2.51 -5.91 6.75
CA GLY A 291 1.88 -5.95 8.06
C GLY A 291 2.81 -6.50 9.16
N THR A 292 3.62 -7.54 8.85
CA THR A 292 4.64 -8.03 9.80
C THR A 292 5.74 -7.00 10.06
N LEU A 293 6.13 -6.20 9.07
CA LEU A 293 7.10 -5.11 9.26
C LEU A 293 6.52 -4.00 10.12
N TYR A 294 5.28 -3.58 9.89
CA TYR A 294 4.57 -2.61 10.73
C TYR A 294 4.45 -3.09 12.18
N ARG A 295 4.11 -4.38 12.40
CA ARG A 295 4.08 -4.96 13.75
C ARG A 295 5.44 -4.82 14.46
N ARG A 296 6.54 -5.16 13.77
CA ARG A 296 7.91 -5.02 14.30
C ARG A 296 8.29 -3.57 14.60
N LEU A 297 7.74 -2.61 13.85
CA LEU A 297 7.90 -1.16 14.09
C LEU A 297 6.94 -0.63 15.17
N LYS A 298 6.04 -1.47 15.69
CA LYS A 298 4.98 -1.10 16.66
C LYS A 298 3.94 -0.12 16.10
N GLU A 299 3.76 -0.10 14.79
CA GLU A 299 2.73 0.65 14.07
C GLU A 299 1.50 -0.26 13.85
N PHE A 300 0.79 -0.58 14.95
CA PHE A 300 -0.23 -1.64 14.95
C PHE A 300 -1.45 -1.33 14.12
N SER A 301 -1.87 -0.06 14.02
CA SER A 301 -3.00 0.34 13.18
C SER A 301 -2.73 0.02 11.70
N ALA A 302 -1.57 0.44 11.18
CA ALA A 302 -1.17 0.16 9.80
C ALA A 302 -0.97 -1.35 9.56
N ALA A 303 -0.46 -2.08 10.57
CA ALA A 303 -0.33 -3.53 10.49
C ALA A 303 -1.71 -4.22 10.35
N MET A 304 -2.72 -3.76 11.11
CA MET A 304 -4.08 -4.30 11.01
C MET A 304 -4.77 -3.96 9.68
N GLU A 305 -4.58 -2.74 9.17
CA GLU A 305 -5.08 -2.35 7.85
C GLU A 305 -4.55 -3.27 6.75
N ASP A 306 -3.25 -3.54 6.76
CA ASP A 306 -2.64 -4.45 5.80
C ASP A 306 -3.18 -5.89 5.92
N LEU A 307 -3.40 -6.39 7.15
CA LEU A 307 -3.97 -7.71 7.34
C LEU A 307 -5.44 -7.82 6.90
N VAL A 308 -6.23 -6.77 7.09
CA VAL A 308 -7.60 -6.70 6.57
C VAL A 308 -7.58 -6.78 5.05
N GLN A 309 -6.71 -6.00 4.39
CA GLN A 309 -6.54 -6.06 2.93
C GLN A 309 -6.08 -7.45 2.46
N ALA A 310 -5.14 -8.07 3.16
CA ALA A 310 -4.72 -9.44 2.85
C ALA A 310 -5.87 -10.44 2.98
N ALA A 311 -6.71 -10.31 4.01
CA ALA A 311 -7.87 -11.17 4.22
C ALA A 311 -8.92 -10.99 3.11
N GLU A 312 -9.28 -9.73 2.77
CA GLU A 312 -10.24 -9.42 1.70
C GLU A 312 -9.78 -10.00 0.35
N LEU A 313 -8.51 -9.83 0.00
CA LEU A 313 -7.96 -10.38 -1.26
C LEU A 313 -7.95 -11.91 -1.28
N THR A 314 -7.84 -12.57 -0.12
CA THR A 314 -7.95 -14.04 -0.05
C THR A 314 -9.39 -14.54 -0.18
N GLU A 315 -10.39 -13.75 0.24
CA GLU A 315 -11.82 -14.05 0.14
C GLU A 315 -12.39 -13.77 -1.26
N GLU A 316 -12.05 -12.62 -1.88
CA GLU A 316 -12.53 -12.26 -3.23
C GLU A 316 -12.12 -13.29 -4.29
N THR A 317 -11.00 -13.97 -4.11
CA THR A 317 -10.57 -15.02 -5.02
C THR A 317 -11.39 -16.33 -4.89
N GLU A 318 -12.23 -16.48 -3.85
CA GLU A 318 -13.15 -17.62 -3.70
C GLU A 318 -14.41 -17.47 -4.60
N GLY A 319 -14.80 -16.22 -4.95
CA GLY A 319 -15.99 -15.93 -5.78
C GLY A 319 -15.75 -15.87 -7.29
N GLY A 320 -14.53 -15.88 -7.76
CA GLY A 320 -14.15 -15.80 -9.18
C GLY A 320 -13.75 -17.15 -9.75
N LEU A 321 -14.35 -17.53 -10.91
CA LEU A 321 -14.09 -18.75 -11.68
C LEU A 321 -12.62 -19.18 -11.59
N GLU A 322 -12.42 -20.47 -11.31
CA GLU A 322 -11.14 -21.18 -11.27
C GLU A 322 -10.28 -20.92 -12.52
N SER A 323 -9.50 -19.86 -12.50
CA SER A 323 -8.48 -19.62 -13.53
C SER A 323 -7.19 -19.11 -12.89
N ALA A 324 -6.40 -20.04 -12.44
CA ALA A 324 -4.94 -20.07 -12.49
C ALA A 324 -4.43 -21.07 -11.44
N GLY A 325 -3.97 -22.20 -11.88
CA GLY A 325 -3.28 -23.32 -11.26
C GLY A 325 -2.31 -23.09 -10.11
N GLY A 326 -2.79 -22.53 -9.01
CA GLY A 326 -2.08 -22.60 -7.73
C GLY A 326 -2.65 -23.77 -6.91
N PRO A 327 -1.83 -24.58 -6.21
CA PRO A 327 -2.34 -25.69 -5.43
C PRO A 327 -3.29 -25.17 -4.33
N LEU A 328 -4.46 -25.79 -4.20
CA LEU A 328 -5.51 -25.46 -3.21
C LEU A 328 -4.94 -25.32 -1.77
N GLY A 329 -3.86 -26.02 -1.44
CA GLY A 329 -3.18 -25.94 -0.14
C GLY A 329 -2.52 -24.59 0.17
N SER A 330 -2.11 -23.83 -0.85
CA SER A 330 -1.41 -22.56 -0.64
C SER A 330 -2.32 -21.42 -0.14
N ARG A 331 -3.60 -21.45 -0.48
CA ARG A 331 -4.59 -20.42 -0.07
C ARG A 331 -5.05 -20.61 1.38
N SER A 332 -5.33 -21.86 1.78
CA SER A 332 -5.68 -22.19 3.17
C SER A 332 -4.54 -21.79 4.11
N GLN A 333 -3.30 -22.08 3.73
CA GLN A 333 -2.12 -21.69 4.48
C GLN A 333 -1.99 -20.17 4.62
N LEU A 334 -2.27 -19.41 3.55
CA LEU A 334 -2.21 -17.95 3.61
C LEU A 334 -3.28 -17.37 4.54
N LYS A 335 -4.50 -17.90 4.51
CA LYS A 335 -5.59 -17.50 5.42
C LYS A 335 -5.25 -17.81 6.88
N GLU A 336 -4.72 -18.98 7.15
CA GLU A 336 -4.23 -19.36 8.47
C GLU A 336 -3.11 -18.43 8.95
N GLU A 337 -2.15 -18.10 8.06
CA GLU A 337 -1.06 -17.21 8.38
C GLU A 337 -1.56 -15.77 8.66
N VAL A 338 -2.52 -15.26 7.88
CA VAL A 338 -3.15 -13.95 8.13
C VAL A 338 -3.81 -13.93 9.51
N GLN A 339 -4.57 -14.98 9.87
CA GLN A 339 -5.20 -15.09 11.19
C GLN A 339 -4.15 -15.15 12.30
N PHE A 340 -3.11 -15.94 12.12
CA PHE A 340 -2.02 -16.05 13.08
C PHE A 340 -1.31 -14.72 13.31
N GLN A 341 -0.99 -13.98 12.24
CA GLN A 341 -0.36 -12.67 12.35
C GLN A 341 -1.29 -11.64 13.02
N ALA A 342 -2.60 -11.72 12.82
CA ALA A 342 -3.56 -10.87 13.53
C ALA A 342 -3.51 -11.11 15.05
N VAL A 343 -3.46 -12.37 15.47
CA VAL A 343 -3.31 -12.73 16.89
C VAL A 343 -2.03 -12.13 17.47
N LEU A 344 -0.90 -12.24 16.75
CA LEU A 344 0.38 -11.65 17.19
C LEU A 344 0.31 -10.13 17.31
N ILE A 345 -0.36 -9.45 16.39
CA ILE A 345 -0.53 -7.99 16.44
C ILE A 345 -1.37 -7.59 17.66
N PHE A 346 -2.48 -8.26 17.91
CA PHE A 346 -3.31 -7.99 19.09
C PHE A 346 -2.54 -8.21 20.39
N ASN A 347 -1.77 -9.31 20.48
CA ASN A 347 -0.94 -9.58 21.64
C ASN A 347 0.14 -8.51 21.85
N ASP A 348 0.92 -8.18 20.81
CA ASP A 348 2.00 -7.20 20.91
C ASP A 348 1.47 -5.78 21.23
N PHE A 349 0.30 -5.44 20.69
CA PHE A 349 -0.38 -4.18 21.01
C PHE A 349 -0.90 -4.17 22.45
N ALA A 350 -1.47 -5.28 22.92
CA ALA A 350 -1.89 -5.42 24.31
C ALA A 350 -0.70 -5.27 25.29
N VAL A 351 0.44 -5.88 24.99
CA VAL A 351 1.67 -5.71 25.77
C VAL A 351 2.11 -4.25 25.80
N GLN A 352 2.01 -3.54 24.68
CA GLN A 352 2.32 -2.11 24.66
C GLN A 352 1.35 -1.28 25.52
N CYS A 353 0.05 -1.58 25.46
CA CYS A 353 -0.98 -0.95 26.30
C CYS A 353 -0.73 -1.23 27.78
N TYR A 354 -0.38 -2.48 28.12
CA TYR A 354 -0.02 -2.89 29.48
C TYR A 354 1.17 -2.07 30.03
N CYS A 355 2.24 -1.93 29.25
CA CYS A 355 3.41 -1.13 29.63
C CYS A 355 3.09 0.36 29.84
N ARG A 356 2.01 0.85 29.22
CA ARG A 356 1.51 2.23 29.40
C ARG A 356 0.49 2.38 30.53
N GLY A 357 0.14 1.29 31.23
CA GLY A 357 -0.87 1.28 32.29
C GLY A 357 -2.32 1.19 31.80
N LEU A 358 -2.53 1.03 30.49
CA LEU A 358 -3.86 0.89 29.87
C LEU A 358 -4.34 -0.56 29.95
N TYR A 359 -4.60 -1.04 31.18
CA TYR A 359 -4.90 -2.46 31.43
C TYR A 359 -6.27 -2.90 30.91
N ALA A 360 -7.23 -1.97 30.78
CA ALA A 360 -8.55 -2.29 30.28
C ALA A 360 -8.52 -2.57 28.77
N GLU A 361 -7.88 -1.67 28.04
CA GLU A 361 -7.69 -1.76 26.59
C GLU A 361 -6.83 -2.98 26.22
N ALA A 362 -5.77 -3.24 27.00
CA ALA A 362 -4.93 -4.42 26.83
C ALA A 362 -5.74 -5.71 26.98
N ALA A 363 -6.60 -5.80 28.00
CA ALA A 363 -7.45 -6.98 28.20
C ALA A 363 -8.45 -7.18 27.06
N GLU A 364 -8.99 -6.10 26.48
CA GLU A 364 -9.92 -6.16 25.35
C GLU A 364 -9.23 -6.67 24.08
N LEU A 365 -8.04 -6.19 23.79
CA LEU A 365 -7.23 -6.68 22.68
C LEU A 365 -6.90 -8.17 22.81
N LEU A 366 -6.62 -8.63 24.04
CA LEU A 366 -6.37 -10.04 24.32
C LEU A 366 -7.64 -10.89 24.22
N ASN A 367 -8.82 -10.35 24.53
CA ASN A 367 -10.09 -11.02 24.24
C ASN A 367 -10.24 -11.31 22.75
N GLN A 368 -9.98 -10.30 21.90
CA GLN A 368 -10.05 -10.45 20.44
C GLN A 368 -9.02 -11.49 19.92
N ALA A 369 -7.83 -11.51 20.51
CA ALA A 369 -6.80 -12.50 20.17
C ALA A 369 -7.25 -13.92 20.54
N ILE A 370 -7.82 -14.11 21.74
CA ILE A 370 -8.30 -15.41 22.26
C ILE A 370 -9.51 -15.94 21.47
N GLU A 371 -10.39 -15.03 21.00
CA GLU A 371 -11.51 -15.43 20.13
C GLU A 371 -11.04 -16.07 18.84
N LYS A 372 -9.92 -15.58 18.28
CA LYS A 372 -9.32 -16.10 17.04
C LYS A 372 -8.49 -17.36 17.28
N GLU A 373 -7.76 -17.41 18.39
CA GLU A 373 -6.82 -18.50 18.69
C GLU A 373 -6.87 -18.83 20.18
N LYS A 374 -7.56 -19.93 20.51
CA LYS A 374 -7.75 -20.37 21.90
C LYS A 374 -6.61 -21.21 22.44
N GLY A 375 -5.74 -21.72 21.57
CA GLY A 375 -4.70 -22.68 21.93
C GLY A 375 -3.39 -22.05 22.45
N GLN A 376 -3.30 -20.74 22.63
CA GLN A 376 -2.07 -20.06 23.03
C GLN A 376 -2.11 -19.63 24.50
N ALA A 377 -1.43 -20.36 25.39
CA ALA A 377 -1.36 -20.06 26.81
C ALA A 377 -0.84 -18.63 27.12
N ALA A 378 0.07 -18.11 26.30
CA ALA A 378 0.62 -16.76 26.49
C ALA A 378 -0.44 -15.66 26.47
N LEU A 379 -1.54 -15.82 25.69
CA LEU A 379 -2.62 -14.86 25.64
C LEU A 379 -3.39 -14.79 26.97
N TYR A 380 -3.64 -15.95 27.58
CA TYR A 380 -4.29 -16.03 28.88
C TYR A 380 -3.40 -15.49 29.99
N LEU A 381 -2.10 -15.78 29.98
CA LEU A 381 -1.15 -15.19 30.93
C LEU A 381 -1.13 -13.66 30.85
N ASN A 382 -1.04 -13.11 29.64
CA ASN A 382 -1.02 -11.66 29.45
C ASN A 382 -2.38 -11.03 29.83
N ARG A 383 -3.53 -11.68 29.55
CA ARG A 383 -4.85 -11.20 29.98
C ARG A 383 -5.02 -11.28 31.50
N GLY A 384 -4.58 -12.36 32.11
CA GLY A 384 -4.53 -12.54 33.55
C GLY A 384 -3.71 -11.44 34.23
N ASP A 385 -2.53 -11.08 33.68
CA ASP A 385 -1.70 -9.98 34.18
C ASP A 385 -2.45 -8.63 34.11
N CYS A 386 -3.18 -8.37 33.02
CA CYS A 386 -4.03 -7.18 32.89
C CYS A 386 -5.16 -7.18 33.94
N LEU A 387 -5.85 -8.30 34.11
CA LEU A 387 -6.93 -8.44 35.07
C LEU A 387 -6.42 -8.33 36.52
N PHE A 388 -5.26 -8.89 36.82
CA PHE A 388 -4.59 -8.75 38.12
C PHE A 388 -4.31 -7.29 38.48
N ARG A 389 -3.72 -6.53 37.55
CA ARG A 389 -3.48 -5.08 37.72
C ARG A 389 -4.77 -4.26 37.91
N ARG A 390 -5.89 -4.73 37.41
CA ARG A 390 -7.22 -4.12 37.57
C ARG A 390 -7.94 -4.52 38.87
N GLY A 391 -7.31 -5.32 39.74
CA GLY A 391 -7.91 -5.84 40.95
C GLY A 391 -8.97 -6.94 40.72
N LYS A 392 -9.08 -7.48 39.50
CA LYS A 392 -10.02 -8.57 39.16
C LYS A 392 -9.36 -9.95 39.39
N TRP A 393 -8.91 -10.20 40.61
CA TRP A 393 -8.01 -11.32 40.95
C TRP A 393 -8.64 -12.70 40.68
N ARG A 394 -9.96 -12.88 40.87
CA ARG A 394 -10.65 -14.15 40.58
C ARG A 394 -10.63 -14.47 39.08
N LEU A 395 -10.82 -13.44 38.22
CA LEU A 395 -10.73 -13.62 36.76
C LEU A 395 -9.28 -13.88 36.32
N ALA A 396 -8.32 -13.21 36.93
CA ALA A 396 -6.92 -13.46 36.67
C ALA A 396 -6.51 -14.89 37.05
N LEU A 397 -7.03 -15.40 38.19
CA LEU A 397 -6.82 -16.79 38.60
C LEU A 397 -7.35 -17.78 37.56
N ALA A 398 -8.56 -17.56 37.04
CA ALA A 398 -9.13 -18.41 36.00
C ALA A 398 -8.27 -18.43 34.72
N ASP A 399 -7.74 -17.28 34.31
CA ASP A 399 -6.86 -17.20 33.16
C ASP A 399 -5.52 -17.93 33.38
N TYR A 400 -4.93 -17.81 34.58
CA TYR A 400 -3.68 -18.51 34.91
C TYR A 400 -3.89 -20.02 35.02
N GLN A 401 -5.01 -20.48 35.53
CA GLN A 401 -5.38 -21.89 35.57
C GLN A 401 -5.59 -22.44 34.13
N GLN A 402 -6.25 -21.68 33.27
CA GLN A 402 -6.40 -22.06 31.87
C GLN A 402 -5.04 -22.17 31.16
N ALA A 403 -4.09 -21.28 31.47
CA ALA A 403 -2.74 -21.37 30.96
C ALA A 403 -1.96 -22.56 31.53
N GLU A 404 -2.18 -22.91 32.82
CA GLU A 404 -1.59 -24.10 33.46
C GLU A 404 -2.01 -25.39 32.77
N GLU A 405 -3.29 -25.52 32.40
CA GLU A 405 -3.81 -26.69 31.66
C GLU A 405 -3.18 -26.85 30.27
N MET A 406 -2.78 -25.77 29.64
CA MET A 406 -2.17 -25.74 28.30
C MET A 406 -0.67 -25.94 28.29
N LEU A 407 -0.01 -25.57 29.38
CA LEU A 407 1.45 -25.63 29.53
C LEU A 407 1.85 -26.87 30.34
N ARG A 408 3.14 -27.04 30.55
CA ARG A 408 3.64 -28.07 31.46
C ARG A 408 3.29 -27.70 32.91
N PRO A 409 2.94 -28.68 33.75
CA PRO A 409 2.54 -28.40 35.14
C PRO A 409 3.54 -27.61 35.96
N ASP A 410 4.83 -27.65 35.60
CA ASP A 410 5.92 -26.99 36.31
C ASP A 410 6.46 -25.77 35.59
N ASP A 411 5.66 -25.10 34.72
CA ASP A 411 6.12 -23.89 34.03
C ASP A 411 6.34 -22.75 35.05
N PRO A 412 7.57 -22.21 35.17
CA PRO A 412 7.88 -21.22 36.19
C PRO A 412 7.08 -19.93 36.05
N ALA A 413 6.72 -19.54 34.82
CA ALA A 413 5.98 -18.32 34.57
C ALA A 413 4.53 -18.40 35.07
N VAL A 414 3.93 -19.59 34.99
CA VAL A 414 2.58 -19.86 35.53
C VAL A 414 2.64 -19.98 37.04
N GLN A 415 3.57 -20.75 37.57
CA GLN A 415 3.76 -21.00 39.01
C GLN A 415 3.91 -19.70 39.81
N LEU A 416 4.75 -18.76 39.31
CA LEU A 416 4.94 -17.46 39.95
C LEU A 416 3.65 -16.63 39.99
N ARG A 417 2.88 -16.65 38.91
CA ARG A 417 1.61 -15.90 38.81
C ARG A 417 0.52 -16.50 39.70
N LEU A 418 0.41 -17.83 39.72
CA LEU A 418 -0.52 -18.54 40.59
C LEU A 418 -0.17 -18.31 42.07
N GLY A 419 1.10 -18.38 42.43
CA GLY A 419 1.52 -18.06 43.80
C GLY A 419 1.16 -16.63 44.21
N LEU A 420 1.41 -15.66 43.34
CA LEU A 420 1.10 -14.25 43.61
C LEU A 420 -0.42 -13.99 43.72
N VAL A 421 -1.24 -14.53 42.81
CA VAL A 421 -2.69 -14.31 42.84
C VAL A 421 -3.33 -14.97 44.04
N HIS A 422 -2.89 -16.17 44.43
CA HIS A 422 -3.38 -16.84 45.65
C HIS A 422 -2.99 -16.07 46.91
N ASN A 423 -1.76 -15.52 47.01
CA ASN A 423 -1.40 -14.65 48.12
C ASN A 423 -2.25 -13.39 48.22
N THR A 424 -2.55 -12.77 47.05
CA THR A 424 -3.38 -11.56 46.99
C THR A 424 -4.82 -11.85 47.39
N LEU A 425 -5.39 -12.98 46.91
CA LEU A 425 -6.73 -13.45 47.30
C LEU A 425 -6.76 -13.81 48.80
N GLY A 426 -5.73 -14.48 49.31
CA GLY A 426 -5.57 -14.78 50.74
C GLY A 426 -5.59 -13.53 51.58
N SER A 427 -4.88 -12.50 51.16
CA SER A 427 -4.88 -11.20 51.82
C SER A 427 -6.24 -10.51 51.80
N SER A 428 -6.99 -10.60 50.69
CA SER A 428 -8.35 -10.08 50.56
C SER A 428 -9.32 -10.82 51.49
N TYR A 429 -9.32 -12.16 51.48
CA TYR A 429 -10.14 -12.96 52.37
C TYR A 429 -9.83 -12.72 53.82
N PHE A 430 -8.54 -12.51 54.18
CA PHE A 430 -8.13 -12.16 55.54
C PHE A 430 -8.72 -10.79 55.98
N GLN A 431 -8.72 -9.79 55.10
CA GLN A 431 -9.32 -8.49 55.39
C GLN A 431 -10.85 -8.60 55.57
N ASP A 432 -11.48 -9.47 54.80
CA ASP A 432 -12.94 -9.77 54.91
C ASP A 432 -13.30 -10.70 56.08
N GLN A 433 -12.30 -11.05 56.96
CA GLN A 433 -12.42 -11.94 58.12
C GLN A 433 -12.80 -13.41 57.75
N HIS A 434 -12.64 -13.81 56.50
CA HIS A 434 -12.77 -15.19 56.07
C HIS A 434 -11.46 -15.93 56.27
N PHE A 435 -11.13 -16.25 57.55
CA PHE A 435 -9.80 -16.72 57.92
C PHE A 435 -9.49 -18.14 57.37
N GLN A 436 -10.51 -19.01 57.21
CA GLN A 436 -10.28 -20.35 56.65
C GLN A 436 -9.93 -20.26 55.18
N GLU A 437 -10.69 -19.54 54.40
CA GLU A 437 -10.43 -19.32 52.97
C GLU A 437 -9.08 -18.61 52.76
N ALA A 438 -8.74 -17.67 53.63
CA ALA A 438 -7.45 -17.00 53.62
C ALA A 438 -6.29 -17.99 53.84
N ALA A 439 -6.39 -18.90 54.84
CA ALA A 439 -5.39 -19.92 55.13
C ALA A 439 -5.22 -20.89 53.96
N ASP A 440 -6.30 -21.28 53.32
CA ASP A 440 -6.30 -22.18 52.17
C ASP A 440 -5.59 -21.49 50.97
N MET A 441 -5.89 -20.21 50.74
CA MET A 441 -5.25 -19.42 49.65
C MET A 441 -3.75 -19.22 49.90
N PHE A 442 -3.32 -18.88 51.13
CA PHE A 442 -1.91 -18.77 51.46
C PHE A 442 -1.20 -20.12 51.34
N SER A 443 -1.85 -21.23 51.70
CA SER A 443 -1.30 -22.59 51.54
C SER A 443 -1.09 -22.94 50.06
N LEU A 444 -2.03 -22.54 49.19
CA LEU A 444 -1.87 -22.66 47.72
C LEU A 444 -0.74 -21.75 47.20
N ALA A 445 -0.63 -20.53 47.70
CA ALA A 445 0.47 -19.63 47.32
C ALA A 445 1.84 -20.26 47.64
N VAL A 446 1.98 -20.86 48.83
CA VAL A 446 3.19 -21.59 49.23
C VAL A 446 3.42 -22.84 48.38
N HIS A 447 2.36 -23.55 47.97
CA HIS A 447 2.48 -24.72 47.09
C HIS A 447 3.08 -24.32 45.74
N TYR A 448 2.57 -23.24 45.12
CA TYR A 448 3.06 -22.74 43.83
C TYR A 448 4.42 -22.06 43.90
N ASN A 449 4.78 -21.40 45.01
CA ASN A 449 6.10 -20.81 45.20
C ASN A 449 6.54 -20.80 46.66
N PRO A 450 7.24 -21.86 47.14
CA PRO A 450 7.66 -21.99 48.49
C PRO A 450 8.85 -21.10 48.90
N LEU A 451 9.40 -20.29 48.02
CA LEU A 451 10.57 -19.44 48.29
C LEU A 451 10.21 -18.04 48.82
N VAL A 452 8.94 -17.67 48.84
CA VAL A 452 8.49 -16.33 49.22
C VAL A 452 8.05 -16.30 50.67
N GLY A 453 8.83 -15.64 51.55
CA GLY A 453 8.56 -15.52 52.97
C GLY A 453 7.24 -14.83 53.32
N GLU A 454 6.81 -13.85 52.50
CA GLU A 454 5.55 -13.13 52.66
C GLU A 454 4.32 -14.05 52.67
N TYR A 455 4.31 -15.13 51.85
CA TYR A 455 3.20 -16.09 51.80
C TYR A 455 3.03 -16.85 53.11
N TYR A 456 4.14 -17.18 53.73
CA TYR A 456 4.14 -17.78 55.07
C TYR A 456 3.71 -16.81 56.14
N GLY A 457 4.10 -15.52 56.04
CA GLY A 457 3.66 -14.48 56.95
C GLY A 457 2.15 -14.25 56.94
N GLY A 458 1.54 -14.20 55.76
CA GLY A 458 0.09 -14.16 55.57
C GLY A 458 -0.59 -15.39 56.17
N GLY A 459 -0.06 -16.59 55.86
CA GLY A 459 -0.53 -17.86 56.40
C GLY A 459 -0.48 -17.94 57.90
N ALA A 460 0.62 -17.49 58.51
CA ALA A 460 0.79 -17.46 59.97
C ALA A 460 -0.30 -16.62 60.66
N LYS A 461 -0.64 -15.46 60.12
CA LYS A 461 -1.74 -14.62 60.63
C LYS A 461 -3.11 -15.30 60.49
N ALA A 462 -3.38 -15.92 59.35
CA ALA A 462 -4.64 -16.62 59.09
C ALA A 462 -4.81 -17.83 60.05
N PHE A 463 -3.77 -18.66 60.22
CA PHE A 463 -3.77 -19.76 61.15
C PHE A 463 -3.91 -19.28 62.63
N GLN A 464 -3.25 -18.17 62.97
CA GLN A 464 -3.40 -17.59 64.30
C GLN A 464 -4.87 -17.17 64.58
N SER A 465 -5.52 -16.52 63.63
CA SER A 465 -6.90 -16.08 63.73
C SER A 465 -7.89 -17.26 63.81
N LEU A 466 -7.57 -18.38 63.23
CA LEU A 466 -8.29 -19.65 63.32
C LEU A 466 -8.08 -20.43 64.63
N GLY A 467 -7.09 -20.02 65.43
CA GLY A 467 -6.69 -20.73 66.63
C GLY A 467 -5.75 -21.92 66.38
N ASP A 468 -5.32 -22.15 65.16
CA ASP A 468 -4.31 -23.17 64.85
C ASP A 468 -2.91 -22.63 65.15
N LEU A 469 -2.56 -22.67 66.43
CA LEU A 469 -1.25 -22.18 66.89
C LEU A 469 -0.07 -23.01 66.36
N ARG A 470 -0.32 -24.30 66.02
CA ARG A 470 0.75 -25.16 65.48
C ARG A 470 1.09 -24.75 64.04
N GLY A 471 0.08 -24.60 63.19
CA GLY A 471 0.27 -24.13 61.82
C GLY A 471 0.84 -22.71 61.77
N ALA A 472 0.34 -21.83 62.66
CA ALA A 472 0.85 -20.47 62.77
C ALA A 472 2.34 -20.40 63.12
N ARG A 473 2.79 -21.21 64.11
CA ARG A 473 4.21 -21.27 64.53
C ARG A 473 5.08 -21.81 63.41
N GLU A 474 4.68 -22.89 62.75
CA GLU A 474 5.43 -23.44 61.59
C GLU A 474 5.60 -22.44 60.46
N ALA A 475 4.53 -21.77 60.08
CA ALA A 475 4.54 -20.72 59.05
C ALA A 475 5.44 -19.54 59.46
N CYS A 476 5.36 -19.09 60.74
CA CYS A 476 6.23 -18.01 61.22
C CYS A 476 7.72 -18.40 61.13
N VAL A 477 8.10 -19.63 61.52
CA VAL A 477 9.47 -20.12 61.40
C VAL A 477 9.93 -20.14 59.93
N CYS A 478 9.10 -20.63 58.99
CA CYS A 478 9.43 -20.62 57.59
C CYS A 478 9.65 -19.20 57.04
N MET A 479 8.82 -18.25 57.44
CA MET A 479 8.98 -16.84 57.08
C MET A 479 10.32 -16.30 57.58
N LEU A 480 10.65 -16.51 58.85
CA LEU A 480 11.92 -16.04 59.47
C LEU A 480 13.17 -16.67 58.82
N ILE A 481 13.06 -17.90 58.26
CA ILE A 481 14.16 -18.52 57.52
C ILE A 481 14.32 -17.90 56.12
N LEU A 482 13.24 -17.62 55.45
CA LEU A 482 13.25 -17.15 54.05
C LEU A 482 13.48 -15.60 53.99
N ASP A 483 12.91 -14.86 54.91
CA ASP A 483 12.99 -13.38 54.96
C ASP A 483 13.14 -12.95 56.42
N PRO A 484 14.38 -12.97 56.95
CA PRO A 484 14.66 -12.50 58.33
C PRO A 484 14.36 -11.01 58.54
N SER A 485 14.33 -10.23 57.48
CA SER A 485 14.11 -8.77 57.51
C SER A 485 12.65 -8.34 57.36
N ASN A 486 11.73 -9.30 57.32
CA ASN A 486 10.31 -9.04 57.12
C ASN A 486 9.72 -8.20 58.27
N ASP A 487 9.13 -7.07 57.98
CA ASP A 487 8.55 -6.11 58.94
C ASP A 487 7.48 -6.74 59.87
N GLN A 488 6.83 -7.83 59.43
CA GLN A 488 5.83 -8.55 60.21
C GLN A 488 6.43 -9.55 61.18
N GLY A 489 7.72 -9.89 60.99
CA GLY A 489 8.42 -10.91 61.75
C GLY A 489 8.44 -10.66 63.26
N PRO A 490 8.85 -9.48 63.76
CA PRO A 490 8.87 -9.15 65.20
C PRO A 490 7.51 -9.27 65.86
N HIS A 491 6.44 -8.83 65.21
CA HIS A 491 5.08 -8.89 65.73
C HIS A 491 4.54 -10.34 65.84
N LEU A 492 4.73 -11.12 64.81
CA LEU A 492 4.34 -12.53 64.78
C LEU A 492 5.16 -13.34 65.81
N LEU A 493 6.45 -13.03 65.94
CA LEU A 493 7.33 -13.68 66.89
C LEU A 493 6.84 -13.44 68.33
N THR A 494 6.54 -12.17 68.68
CA THR A 494 6.07 -11.82 70.02
C THR A 494 4.74 -12.51 70.37
N ASN A 495 3.85 -12.60 69.43
CA ASN A 495 2.50 -13.20 69.64
C ASN A 495 2.57 -14.73 69.73
N LEU A 496 3.36 -15.39 68.91
CA LEU A 496 3.39 -16.86 68.80
C LEU A 496 4.45 -17.54 69.69
N PHE A 497 5.50 -16.80 70.10
CA PHE A 497 6.62 -17.24 70.92
C PHE A 497 6.99 -16.23 71.99
N PRO A 498 6.12 -15.97 72.98
CA PRO A 498 6.34 -14.95 73.97
C PRO A 498 7.69 -15.17 74.71
N GLY A 499 8.51 -14.11 74.76
CA GLY A 499 9.78 -14.12 75.47
C GLY A 499 10.94 -14.85 74.76
N LYS A 500 10.77 -15.31 73.52
CA LYS A 500 11.84 -15.92 72.73
C LYS A 500 12.33 -15.00 71.62
N THR A 501 13.63 -15.04 71.37
CA THR A 501 14.22 -14.36 70.22
C THR A 501 14.09 -15.23 68.97
N ALA A 502 14.25 -14.62 67.78
CA ALA A 502 14.25 -15.37 66.50
C ALA A 502 15.31 -16.50 66.50
N ALA A 503 16.49 -16.20 67.10
CA ALA A 503 17.57 -17.18 67.20
C ALA A 503 17.17 -18.39 68.10
N ASP A 504 16.49 -18.11 69.23
CA ASP A 504 15.99 -19.18 70.11
C ASP A 504 14.94 -20.07 69.44
N VAL A 505 14.04 -19.44 68.67
CA VAL A 505 13.00 -20.16 67.95
C VAL A 505 13.61 -21.01 66.82
N LEU A 506 14.53 -20.49 66.03
CA LEU A 506 15.21 -21.24 64.97
C LEU A 506 16.09 -22.38 65.47
N SER A 507 16.69 -22.26 66.65
CA SER A 507 17.49 -23.31 67.25
C SER A 507 16.66 -24.35 68.02
N SER A 508 15.38 -24.10 68.26
CA SER A 508 14.47 -25.04 68.94
C SER A 508 14.22 -26.30 68.13
N PRO A 509 13.86 -27.44 68.78
CA PRO A 509 13.47 -28.64 68.04
C PRO A 509 12.33 -28.43 67.04
N GLU A 510 11.35 -27.59 67.39
CA GLU A 510 10.24 -27.20 66.52
C GLU A 510 10.73 -26.39 65.30
N GLY A 511 11.66 -25.45 65.51
CA GLY A 511 12.28 -24.65 64.46
C GLY A 511 13.11 -25.49 63.49
N GLN A 512 13.87 -26.46 63.99
CA GLN A 512 14.66 -27.36 63.15
C GLN A 512 13.76 -28.29 62.34
N ALA A 513 12.68 -28.81 62.91
CA ALA A 513 11.70 -29.66 62.20
C ALA A 513 10.98 -28.87 61.10
N ALA A 514 10.60 -27.60 61.35
CA ALA A 514 10.01 -26.73 60.32
C ALA A 514 10.99 -26.43 59.19
N LYS A 515 12.28 -26.21 59.53
CA LYS A 515 13.34 -26.01 58.51
C LYS A 515 13.52 -27.22 57.62
N VAL A 516 13.52 -28.45 58.15
CA VAL A 516 13.61 -29.67 57.35
C VAL A 516 12.44 -29.77 56.37
N ARG A 517 11.20 -29.59 56.86
CA ARG A 517 10.01 -29.62 56.01
C ARG A 517 10.02 -28.54 54.92
N LEU A 518 10.51 -27.33 55.24
CA LEU A 518 10.68 -26.27 54.27
C LEU A 518 11.69 -26.66 53.20
N MET A 519 12.84 -27.22 53.55
CA MET A 519 13.86 -27.63 52.60
C MET A 519 13.41 -28.80 51.73
N GLU A 520 12.61 -29.73 52.26
CA GLU A 520 11.98 -30.80 51.49
C GLU A 520 10.98 -30.23 50.46
N ARG A 521 10.14 -29.26 50.89
CA ARG A 521 9.20 -28.58 50.01
C ARG A 521 9.91 -27.80 48.89
N ILE A 522 10.98 -27.09 49.18
CA ILE A 522 11.80 -26.40 48.20
C ILE A 522 12.48 -27.36 47.25
N ARG A 523 12.96 -28.51 47.74
CA ARG A 523 13.57 -29.54 46.86
C ARG A 523 12.56 -30.17 45.91
N SER A 524 11.35 -30.45 46.38
CA SER A 524 10.28 -31.02 45.53
C SER A 524 9.77 -30.00 44.50
N TRP A 525 9.81 -28.70 44.82
CA TRP A 525 9.37 -27.63 43.92
C TRP A 525 10.41 -27.26 42.87
N ARG A 526 11.71 -27.54 43.03
CA ARG A 526 12.70 -27.24 42.01
C ARG A 526 12.30 -27.89 40.69
N PRO A 527 11.95 -27.10 39.65
CA PRO A 527 11.81 -27.62 38.31
C PRO A 527 13.15 -28.28 37.96
N SER A 528 13.11 -29.50 37.41
CA SER A 528 14.30 -30.21 36.93
C SER A 528 14.89 -29.39 35.77
N CYS A 529 15.76 -28.44 36.09
CA CYS A 529 16.66 -27.81 35.14
C CYS A 529 17.70 -28.89 34.77
N ASP A 530 17.38 -29.72 33.80
CA ASP A 530 18.33 -30.56 33.11
C ASP A 530 18.94 -29.70 31.98
N PRO A 531 20.20 -29.17 32.15
CA PRO A 531 20.80 -28.29 31.15
C PRO A 531 21.06 -28.99 29.82
N GLN A 532 20.99 -30.33 29.78
CA GLN A 532 21.29 -31.11 28.58
C GLN A 532 20.07 -31.39 27.70
N ARG A 533 18.83 -31.21 28.19
CA ARG A 533 17.62 -31.36 27.37
C ARG A 533 17.16 -30.10 26.64
N SER A 534 17.57 -28.91 27.08
CA SER A 534 17.22 -27.67 26.42
C SER A 534 17.97 -27.44 25.09
N ALA A 535 19.15 -28.06 24.91
CA ALA A 535 19.92 -27.92 23.67
C ALA A 535 19.41 -28.80 22.51
N ALA A 536 18.74 -29.93 22.81
CA ALA A 536 18.26 -30.87 21.78
C ALA A 536 16.86 -30.54 21.24
N SER A 537 16.07 -29.73 21.94
CA SER A 537 14.72 -29.29 21.49
C SER A 537 14.74 -27.98 20.72
N MET A 538 15.83 -27.22 20.78
CA MET A 538 15.98 -25.92 20.05
C MET A 538 16.31 -26.05 18.56
N SER A 539 16.58 -27.26 18.03
CA SER A 539 16.94 -27.43 16.61
C SER A 539 15.78 -27.72 15.68
N LYS A 540 14.52 -27.75 16.15
CA LYS A 540 13.34 -28.06 15.34
C LYS A 540 12.12 -27.16 15.55
N GLN A 541 12.24 -26.05 16.27
CA GLN A 541 11.16 -25.06 16.35
C GLN A 541 11.68 -23.70 15.91
N VAL A 542 11.04 -23.15 14.87
CA VAL A 542 11.10 -21.74 14.50
C VAL A 542 10.90 -20.91 15.77
N PRO A 543 11.70 -19.87 16.03
CA PRO A 543 11.61 -19.12 17.29
C PRO A 543 10.30 -18.35 17.35
N HIS A 544 9.28 -18.95 17.96
CA HIS A 544 8.08 -18.25 18.42
C HIS A 544 8.47 -17.39 19.64
N ARG A 545 9.01 -16.21 19.41
CA ARG A 545 9.08 -15.18 20.43
C ARG A 545 7.76 -14.41 20.44
N GLY A 546 6.71 -15.03 20.98
CA GLY A 546 5.61 -14.29 21.58
C GLY A 546 6.16 -13.63 22.83
N GLY A 547 6.18 -12.29 22.86
CA GLY A 547 6.67 -11.55 24.02
C GLY A 547 5.76 -11.78 25.22
N THR A 548 6.15 -12.69 26.10
CA THR A 548 5.69 -12.66 27.49
C THR A 548 6.34 -11.45 28.12
N CYS A 549 5.54 -10.58 28.73
CA CYS A 549 6.06 -9.49 29.55
C CYS A 549 6.80 -10.12 30.74
N ASP A 550 8.12 -10.10 30.68
CA ASP A 550 8.94 -10.63 31.76
C ASP A 550 8.72 -9.71 32.98
N LEU A 551 8.05 -10.21 34.02
CA LEU A 551 7.83 -9.49 35.29
C LEU A 551 9.16 -9.12 35.98
N SER A 552 10.28 -9.66 35.51
CA SER A 552 11.62 -9.33 36.01
C SER A 552 12.09 -7.92 35.64
N CYS A 553 11.47 -7.25 34.67
CA CYS A 553 11.81 -5.89 34.26
C CYS A 553 10.97 -4.78 34.94
N CYS A 554 9.94 -5.15 35.69
CA CYS A 554 9.16 -4.22 36.49
C CYS A 554 9.45 -4.51 37.98
N GLU A 555 10.45 -3.85 38.57
CA GLU A 555 10.54 -3.75 40.01
C GLU A 555 9.18 -3.33 40.55
N ILE A 556 8.58 -4.19 41.38
CA ILE A 556 7.36 -3.87 42.14
C ILE A 556 7.71 -2.72 43.07
N ARG A 557 7.50 -1.51 42.63
CA ARG A 557 7.50 -0.37 43.57
C ARG A 557 6.29 -0.57 44.49
N LYS A 558 6.57 -0.86 45.74
CA LYS A 558 5.58 -0.88 46.81
C LYS A 558 4.77 0.43 46.75
N PRO A 559 3.45 0.39 46.92
CA PRO A 559 2.68 1.62 47.07
C PRO A 559 3.19 2.34 48.33
N THR A 560 3.78 3.50 48.14
CA THR A 560 4.07 4.42 49.24
C THR A 560 2.73 4.83 49.81
N SER A 561 2.53 4.47 51.10
CA SER A 561 1.44 4.93 51.95
C SER A 561 1.35 6.44 51.88
N GLY A 562 0.11 6.94 51.73
CA GLY A 562 -0.26 8.30 51.47
C GLY A 562 0.38 9.37 52.31
N GLU A 563 0.56 10.50 51.71
CA GLU A 563 0.42 11.79 52.38
C GLU A 563 -0.83 12.47 51.82
N GLU A 564 -1.86 12.49 52.70
CA GLU A 564 -2.87 13.53 52.69
C GLU A 564 -2.16 14.89 52.88
N ARG A 565 -2.37 15.81 51.96
CA ARG A 565 -2.39 17.25 52.24
C ARG A 565 -3.22 18.01 51.22
N SER A 566 -4.30 18.56 51.76
CA SER A 566 -5.10 19.78 51.43
C SER A 566 -5.47 20.02 49.98
#